data_ce1c30cc3121a799c798482afe5682a2
#
_entry.id   ce1c30cc3121a799c798482afe5682a2
#
_cell.length_a   1.000
_cell.length_b   1.000
_cell.length_c   1.000
_cell.angle_alpha   90.00
_cell.angle_beta   90.00
_cell.angle_gamma   90.00
#
_symmetry.space_group_name_H-M   'P 1'
#
loop_
_entity.id
_entity.type
_entity.pdbx_description
1 polymer ?
#
loop_
_entity_poly.entity_id
_entity_poly.type
_entity_poly.pdbx_seq_one_letter_code
_entity_poly.pdbx_strand_id
1 'polypeptide(L)'
;MSMTRLLCCLVLLLALPLQPACAGLLQDRLEARQLEQAGIRVLRDIAYGNDERQRFDVYLPTSPSRGPAPVIFMVHGGGWANGDKDNGSVALNKALRWVPQGVVLVSTNYRMLPDTPPLAQADDVARALAHAQQLASGWQADPARFVLMGHSAGAHLIALLDAAPEIAAQQGARPWIGSVVLDSAAFNVETVMRGPHLKLYDRAFGEEPTTWRAASPTLRLEQAGAPLLAVCSTRRDDACPQARSFAAKARKLGKRVEVMDVDMSHRQINHKLGRDNGYTTDVEHFLRSVGLLRH
;
A
#
# COMPACT_ATOMS: atom_id res chain seq x y z
N MET A 1 -60.23 -9.35 53.21
CA MET A 1 -58.86 -9.79 52.91
C MET A 1 -58.65 -9.59 51.44
N SER A 2 -58.00 -8.47 51.07
CA SER A 2 -57.80 -8.09 49.67
C SER A 2 -56.28 -8.32 49.34
N MET A 3 -56.02 -9.20 48.38
CA MET A 3 -54.68 -9.48 47.86
C MET A 3 -54.43 -8.61 46.63
N THR A 4 -53.63 -7.56 46.82
CA THR A 4 -53.14 -6.70 45.74
C THR A 4 -52.00 -7.42 44.96
N ARG A 5 -52.23 -7.77 43.70
CA ARG A 5 -51.22 -8.32 42.80
C ARG A 5 -50.38 -7.19 42.19
N LEU A 6 -49.11 -7.15 42.55
CA LEU A 6 -48.10 -6.25 41.96
C LEU A 6 -47.67 -6.83 40.59
N LEU A 7 -47.95 -6.11 39.50
CA LEU A 7 -47.53 -6.47 38.14
C LEU A 7 -46.14 -5.85 37.92
N CYS A 8 -45.09 -6.66 37.93
CA CYS A 8 -43.76 -6.25 37.51
C CYS A 8 -43.66 -6.27 35.98
N CYS A 9 -43.69 -5.10 35.33
CA CYS A 9 -43.38 -4.97 33.92
C CYS A 9 -41.85 -5.08 33.72
N LEU A 10 -41.42 -6.22 33.24
CA LEU A 10 -40.03 -6.43 32.78
C LEU A 10 -39.90 -5.81 31.38
N VAL A 11 -39.25 -4.65 31.28
CA VAL A 11 -38.89 -4.04 30.00
C VAL A 11 -37.64 -4.79 29.46
N LEU A 12 -37.87 -5.74 28.56
CA LEU A 12 -36.79 -6.33 27.77
C LEU A 12 -36.32 -5.30 26.74
N LEU A 13 -35.18 -4.67 26.96
CA LEU A 13 -34.41 -3.93 25.96
C LEU A 13 -33.89 -4.95 24.96
N LEU A 14 -34.58 -5.16 23.85
CA LEU A 14 -34.09 -5.87 22.67
C LEU A 14 -32.97 -5.03 22.05
N ALA A 15 -31.73 -5.38 22.34
CA ALA A 15 -30.56 -4.91 21.59
C ALA A 15 -30.64 -5.51 20.18
N LEU A 16 -31.24 -4.78 19.23
CA LEU A 16 -31.19 -5.12 17.82
C LEU A 16 -29.75 -5.08 17.37
N PRO A 17 -29.21 -6.13 16.72
CA PRO A 17 -27.87 -6.07 16.15
C PRO A 17 -27.86 -4.96 15.09
N LEU A 18 -26.93 -3.99 15.22
CA LEU A 18 -26.69 -3.00 14.19
C LEU A 18 -26.42 -3.73 12.87
N GLN A 19 -27.20 -3.42 11.84
CA GLN A 19 -26.98 -4.01 10.52
C GLN A 19 -25.59 -3.62 10.01
N PRO A 20 -24.86 -4.54 9.34
CA PRO A 20 -23.47 -4.29 8.91
C PRO A 20 -23.30 -3.04 8.03
N ALA A 21 -24.33 -2.65 7.28
CA ALA A 21 -24.34 -1.40 6.52
C ALA A 21 -24.26 -0.12 7.38
N CYS A 22 -24.93 -0.12 8.56
CA CYS A 22 -24.85 1.03 9.47
C CYS A 22 -23.50 1.13 10.18
N ALA A 23 -22.82 -0.01 10.42
CA ALA A 23 -21.51 -0.03 11.02
C ALA A 23 -20.44 0.54 10.04
N GLY A 24 -20.55 0.24 8.75
CA GLY A 24 -19.65 0.82 7.72
C GLY A 24 -19.79 2.34 7.62
N LEU A 25 -21.01 2.85 7.51
CA LEU A 25 -21.28 4.28 7.44
C LEU A 25 -20.80 5.07 8.68
N LEU A 26 -20.86 4.45 9.86
CA LEU A 26 -20.32 5.05 11.10
C LEU A 26 -18.79 5.09 11.08
N GLN A 27 -18.15 4.02 10.62
CA GLN A 27 -16.71 3.94 10.45
C GLN A 27 -16.21 5.02 9.49
N ASP A 28 -16.82 5.13 8.31
CA ASP A 28 -16.47 6.12 7.29
C ASP A 28 -16.59 7.56 7.82
N ARG A 29 -17.64 7.85 8.59
CA ARG A 29 -17.84 9.16 9.23
C ARG A 29 -16.79 9.45 10.29
N LEU A 30 -16.37 8.45 11.06
CA LEU A 30 -15.32 8.60 12.07
C LEU A 30 -13.97 8.87 11.40
N GLU A 31 -13.63 8.13 10.36
CA GLU A 31 -12.41 8.35 9.59
C GLU A 31 -12.38 9.73 8.92
N ALA A 32 -13.49 10.16 8.32
CA ALA A 32 -13.62 11.49 7.73
C ALA A 32 -13.40 12.61 8.77
N ARG A 33 -13.97 12.46 9.98
CA ARG A 33 -13.75 13.42 11.08
C ARG A 33 -12.30 13.44 11.56
N GLN A 34 -11.63 12.27 11.65
CA GLN A 34 -10.22 12.21 12.03
C GLN A 34 -9.33 12.94 11.01
N LEU A 35 -9.61 12.75 9.73
CA LEU A 35 -8.88 13.43 8.66
C LEU A 35 -9.09 14.94 8.69
N GLU A 36 -10.34 15.39 8.86
CA GLU A 36 -10.67 16.81 8.98
C GLU A 36 -10.00 17.47 10.20
N GLN A 37 -10.05 16.83 11.39
CA GLN A 37 -9.41 17.30 12.60
C GLN A 37 -7.88 17.38 12.46
N ALA A 38 -7.29 16.49 11.66
CA ALA A 38 -5.86 16.51 11.36
C ALA A 38 -5.49 17.52 10.26
N GLY A 39 -6.42 18.33 9.77
CA GLY A 39 -6.17 19.28 8.70
C GLY A 39 -5.89 18.60 7.35
N ILE A 40 -6.60 17.52 7.03
CA ILE A 40 -6.42 16.75 5.80
C ILE A 40 -7.67 16.87 4.94
N ARG A 41 -7.49 17.33 3.71
CA ARG A 41 -8.52 17.31 2.65
C ARG A 41 -8.30 16.09 1.76
N VAL A 42 -9.38 15.41 1.40
CA VAL A 42 -9.32 14.24 0.52
C VAL A 42 -10.02 14.54 -0.80
N LEU A 43 -9.32 14.26 -1.90
CA LEU A 43 -9.91 14.19 -3.24
C LEU A 43 -10.16 12.71 -3.54
N ARG A 44 -11.41 12.34 -3.78
CA ARG A 44 -11.82 10.95 -3.96
C ARG A 44 -11.96 10.59 -5.43
N ASP A 45 -11.70 9.32 -5.73
CA ASP A 45 -12.04 8.64 -6.99
C ASP A 45 -11.53 9.33 -8.27
N ILE A 46 -10.31 9.88 -8.21
CA ILE A 46 -9.68 10.46 -9.39
C ILE A 46 -9.38 9.33 -10.38
N ALA A 47 -10.00 9.41 -11.57
CA ALA A 47 -9.87 8.41 -12.60
C ALA A 47 -8.50 8.50 -13.31
N TYR A 48 -7.81 7.36 -13.46
CA TYR A 48 -6.63 7.24 -14.31
C TYR A 48 -6.83 6.28 -15.49
N GLY A 49 -8.01 5.72 -15.61
CA GLY A 49 -8.45 4.83 -16.69
C GLY A 49 -9.98 4.70 -16.71
N ASN A 50 -10.48 3.86 -17.61
CA ASN A 50 -11.92 3.73 -17.88
C ASN A 50 -12.63 2.75 -16.92
N ASP A 51 -11.89 1.85 -16.27
CA ASP A 51 -12.45 0.87 -15.35
C ASP A 51 -12.79 1.51 -14.01
N GLU A 52 -13.82 1.02 -13.32
CA GLU A 52 -14.24 1.51 -12.00
C GLU A 52 -13.15 1.34 -10.94
N ARG A 53 -12.29 0.32 -11.10
CA ARG A 53 -11.14 0.08 -10.23
C ARG A 53 -9.92 0.94 -10.58
N GLN A 54 -9.91 1.63 -11.70
CA GLN A 54 -8.83 2.53 -12.11
C GLN A 54 -9.04 3.93 -11.53
N ARG A 55 -9.03 4.02 -10.20
CA ARG A 55 -9.23 5.25 -9.39
C ARG A 55 -8.19 5.33 -8.28
N PHE A 56 -7.82 6.54 -7.90
CA PHE A 56 -7.05 6.79 -6.70
C PHE A 56 -7.63 7.95 -5.88
N ASP A 57 -7.31 7.97 -4.60
CA ASP A 57 -7.60 9.05 -3.67
C ASP A 57 -6.35 9.84 -3.35
N VAL A 58 -6.49 11.13 -3.12
CA VAL A 58 -5.39 12.03 -2.76
C VAL A 58 -5.69 12.71 -1.44
N TYR A 59 -4.80 12.55 -0.47
CA TYR A 59 -4.85 13.16 0.85
C TYR A 59 -3.88 14.34 0.89
N LEU A 60 -4.42 15.54 1.08
CA LEU A 60 -3.72 16.81 0.97
C LEU A 60 -3.69 17.54 2.31
N PRO A 61 -2.59 18.17 2.72
CA PRO A 61 -2.61 19.08 3.85
C PRO A 61 -3.48 20.31 3.52
N THR A 62 -4.28 20.76 4.48
CA THR A 62 -5.07 22.02 4.33
C THR A 62 -4.20 23.26 4.43
N SER A 63 -3.08 23.16 5.13
CA SER A 63 -2.09 24.24 5.21
C SER A 63 -1.03 24.09 4.11
N PRO A 64 -0.69 25.14 3.36
CA PRO A 64 0.32 25.05 2.31
C PRO A 64 1.70 24.70 2.89
N SER A 65 2.42 23.82 2.21
CA SER A 65 3.81 23.51 2.54
C SER A 65 4.74 24.66 2.09
N ARG A 66 5.95 24.74 2.69
CA ARG A 66 7.00 25.69 2.28
C ARG A 66 7.68 25.25 0.96
N GLY A 67 6.93 25.07 -0.10
CA GLY A 67 7.40 24.60 -1.40
C GLY A 67 6.68 23.32 -1.84
N PRO A 68 7.01 22.75 -3.03
CA PRO A 68 6.34 21.58 -3.55
C PRO A 68 6.48 20.37 -2.61
N ALA A 69 5.35 19.77 -2.27
CA ALA A 69 5.26 18.65 -1.33
C ALA A 69 5.81 17.35 -1.94
N PRO A 70 6.52 16.52 -1.19
CA PRO A 70 6.81 15.15 -1.61
C PRO A 70 5.56 14.29 -1.55
N VAL A 71 5.56 13.17 -2.27
CA VAL A 71 4.40 12.28 -2.39
C VAL A 71 4.72 10.85 -1.96
N ILE A 72 3.88 10.27 -1.12
CA ILE A 72 3.81 8.82 -0.94
C ILE A 72 2.71 8.28 -1.86
N PHE A 73 3.07 7.35 -2.74
CA PHE A 73 2.14 6.64 -3.61
C PHE A 73 1.92 5.23 -3.06
N MET A 74 0.74 4.98 -2.46
CA MET A 74 0.41 3.76 -1.75
C MET A 74 -0.43 2.81 -2.60
N VAL A 75 -0.04 1.52 -2.63
CA VAL A 75 -0.72 0.42 -3.31
C VAL A 75 -1.17 -0.62 -2.29
N HIS A 76 -2.47 -0.92 -2.27
CA HIS A 76 -3.04 -1.87 -1.33
C HIS A 76 -2.66 -3.33 -1.64
N GLY A 77 -2.76 -4.19 -0.62
CA GLY A 77 -2.68 -5.64 -0.76
C GLY A 77 -4.03 -6.29 -1.02
N GLY A 78 -4.09 -7.60 -0.82
CA GLY A 78 -5.33 -8.40 -0.96
C GLY A 78 -5.19 -9.58 -1.91
N GLY A 79 -3.98 -10.15 -2.05
CA GLY A 79 -3.74 -11.36 -2.84
C GLY A 79 -4.10 -11.19 -4.32
N TRP A 80 -3.89 -9.99 -4.86
CA TRP A 80 -4.19 -9.60 -6.25
C TRP A 80 -5.68 -9.70 -6.64
N ALA A 81 -6.58 -10.09 -5.71
CA ALA A 81 -8.00 -10.37 -5.95
C ALA A 81 -8.96 -9.54 -5.11
N ASN A 82 -8.46 -8.86 -4.07
CA ASN A 82 -9.25 -8.09 -3.12
C ASN A 82 -8.51 -6.84 -2.68
N GLY A 83 -9.19 -6.00 -1.91
CA GLY A 83 -8.62 -4.80 -1.32
C GLY A 83 -9.23 -3.54 -1.89
N ASP A 84 -8.95 -2.44 -1.21
CA ASP A 84 -9.36 -1.12 -1.65
C ASP A 84 -8.40 -0.04 -1.14
N LYS A 85 -8.29 1.07 -1.92
CA LYS A 85 -7.48 2.25 -1.64
C LYS A 85 -7.89 2.98 -0.36
N ASP A 86 -9.17 2.89 0.01
CA ASP A 86 -9.75 3.58 1.17
C ASP A 86 -9.80 2.70 2.43
N ASN A 87 -9.39 1.44 2.36
CA ASN A 87 -9.30 0.61 3.55
C ASN A 87 -8.42 1.31 4.61
N GLY A 88 -8.98 1.56 5.80
CA GLY A 88 -8.34 2.33 6.86
C GLY A 88 -6.94 1.84 7.25
N SER A 89 -6.63 0.55 7.07
CA SER A 89 -5.28 0.01 7.27
C SER A 89 -4.30 0.39 6.14
N VAL A 90 -4.79 0.79 4.98
CA VAL A 90 -3.97 1.18 3.82
C VAL A 90 -3.59 2.64 3.91
N ALA A 91 -4.57 3.54 4.01
CA ALA A 91 -4.35 4.97 3.85
C ALA A 91 -4.40 5.76 5.18
N LEU A 92 -5.39 5.53 6.04
CA LEU A 92 -5.72 6.42 7.16
C LEU A 92 -4.54 6.70 8.11
N ASN A 93 -3.91 5.67 8.68
CA ASN A 93 -2.81 5.88 9.64
C ASN A 93 -1.62 6.60 9.00
N LYS A 94 -1.35 6.31 7.75
CA LYS A 94 -0.28 6.92 6.96
C LYS A 94 -0.60 8.38 6.63
N ALA A 95 -1.86 8.67 6.26
CA ALA A 95 -2.34 10.03 6.04
C ALA A 95 -2.26 10.86 7.33
N LEU A 96 -2.79 10.36 8.44
CA LEU A 96 -2.74 11.04 9.74
C LEU A 96 -1.31 11.30 10.22
N ARG A 97 -0.35 10.43 9.87
CA ARG A 97 1.05 10.58 10.27
C ARG A 97 1.81 11.59 9.40
N TRP A 98 1.70 11.50 8.08
CA TRP A 98 2.62 12.20 7.19
C TRP A 98 2.02 13.41 6.48
N VAL A 99 0.70 13.45 6.26
CA VAL A 99 0.09 14.60 5.56
C VAL A 99 0.21 15.89 6.38
N PRO A 100 0.02 15.91 7.71
CA PRO A 100 0.28 17.11 8.52
C PRO A 100 1.73 17.58 8.52
N GLN A 101 2.68 16.69 8.14
CA GLN A 101 4.09 17.02 7.97
C GLN A 101 4.41 17.61 6.58
N GLY A 102 3.40 17.87 5.75
CA GLY A 102 3.53 18.44 4.41
C GLY A 102 3.79 17.42 3.30
N VAL A 103 3.48 16.14 3.53
CA VAL A 103 3.51 15.08 2.51
C VAL A 103 2.14 14.95 1.87
N VAL A 104 2.06 14.75 0.57
CA VAL A 104 0.84 14.29 -0.11
C VAL A 104 0.81 12.78 -0.11
N LEU A 105 -0.33 12.17 0.24
CA LEU A 105 -0.53 10.73 0.11
C LEU A 105 -1.51 10.44 -1.03
N VAL A 106 -1.10 9.61 -1.98
CA VAL A 106 -1.95 9.03 -3.02
C VAL A 106 -2.18 7.56 -2.70
N SER A 107 -3.43 7.11 -2.63
CA SER A 107 -3.78 5.69 -2.44
C SER A 107 -4.55 5.20 -3.64
N THR A 108 -4.04 4.17 -4.33
CA THR A 108 -4.59 3.72 -5.59
C THR A 108 -5.24 2.35 -5.52
N ASN A 109 -6.36 2.20 -6.23
CA ASN A 109 -6.91 0.93 -6.68
C ASN A 109 -6.25 0.51 -8.00
N TYR A 110 -6.42 -0.73 -8.36
CA TYR A 110 -6.05 -1.34 -9.64
C TYR A 110 -7.03 -2.47 -9.95
N ARG A 111 -7.20 -2.85 -11.21
CA ARG A 111 -8.02 -4.00 -11.60
C ARG A 111 -7.44 -5.27 -11.02
N MET A 112 -8.29 -6.24 -10.69
CA MET A 112 -7.89 -7.42 -9.91
C MET A 112 -8.30 -8.72 -10.59
N LEU A 113 -7.81 -9.83 -10.06
CA LEU A 113 -8.27 -11.17 -10.43
C LEU A 113 -9.79 -11.31 -10.25
N PRO A 114 -10.48 -12.17 -11.03
CA PRO A 114 -9.88 -13.09 -12.01
C PRO A 114 -9.51 -12.45 -13.37
N ASP A 115 -10.03 -11.27 -13.70
CA ASP A 115 -9.98 -10.70 -15.04
C ASP A 115 -8.65 -10.04 -15.39
N THR A 116 -7.90 -9.60 -14.36
CA THR A 116 -6.66 -8.87 -14.57
C THR A 116 -5.52 -9.54 -13.78
N PRO A 117 -4.58 -10.23 -14.48
CA PRO A 117 -3.45 -10.89 -13.82
C PRO A 117 -2.39 -9.89 -13.32
N PRO A 118 -1.47 -10.29 -12.41
CA PRO A 118 -0.52 -9.40 -11.74
C PRO A 118 0.36 -8.55 -12.66
N LEU A 119 0.74 -9.03 -13.84
CA LEU A 119 1.50 -8.22 -14.80
C LEU A 119 0.67 -7.04 -15.33
N ALA A 120 -0.59 -7.28 -15.69
CA ALA A 120 -1.50 -6.21 -16.11
C ALA A 120 -1.92 -5.30 -14.91
N GLN A 121 -1.92 -5.82 -13.68
CA GLN A 121 -2.08 -4.99 -12.47
C GLN A 121 -0.86 -4.06 -12.27
N ALA A 122 0.35 -4.52 -12.58
CA ALA A 122 1.54 -3.67 -12.54
C ALA A 122 1.45 -2.53 -13.57
N ASP A 123 0.90 -2.80 -14.77
CA ASP A 123 0.62 -1.75 -15.77
C ASP A 123 -0.40 -0.72 -15.26
N ASP A 124 -1.45 -1.17 -14.55
CA ASP A 124 -2.43 -0.28 -13.95
C ASP A 124 -1.79 0.62 -12.87
N VAL A 125 -0.97 0.04 -11.99
CA VAL A 125 -0.23 0.77 -10.95
C VAL A 125 0.74 1.78 -11.59
N ALA A 126 1.44 1.39 -12.65
CA ALA A 126 2.33 2.27 -13.41
C ALA A 126 1.58 3.44 -14.05
N ARG A 127 0.41 3.19 -14.65
CA ARG A 127 -0.47 4.21 -15.22
C ARG A 127 -1.01 5.16 -14.16
N ALA A 128 -1.44 4.63 -13.00
CA ALA A 128 -1.88 5.43 -11.88
C ALA A 128 -0.75 6.35 -11.36
N LEU A 129 0.48 5.82 -11.26
CA LEU A 129 1.66 6.60 -10.89
C LEU A 129 1.91 7.74 -11.87
N ALA A 130 1.94 7.43 -13.17
CA ALA A 130 2.15 8.44 -14.23
C ALA A 130 1.09 9.54 -14.15
N HIS A 131 -0.17 9.16 -13.99
CA HIS A 131 -1.28 10.12 -13.87
C HIS A 131 -1.18 10.97 -12.60
N ALA A 132 -0.83 10.38 -11.46
CA ALA A 132 -0.61 11.11 -10.22
C ALA A 132 0.55 12.11 -10.36
N GLN A 133 1.66 11.73 -11.02
CA GLN A 133 2.77 12.64 -11.30
C GLN A 133 2.38 13.79 -12.22
N GLN A 134 1.53 13.55 -13.23
CA GLN A 134 1.01 14.61 -14.12
C GLN A 134 0.15 15.62 -13.35
N LEU A 135 -0.65 15.19 -12.39
CA LEU A 135 -1.52 16.04 -11.59
C LEU A 135 -0.82 16.69 -10.39
N ALA A 136 0.38 16.25 -10.01
CA ALA A 136 1.06 16.63 -8.77
C ALA A 136 1.18 18.15 -8.58
N SER A 137 1.52 18.89 -9.62
CA SER A 137 1.64 20.36 -9.54
C SER A 137 0.32 21.05 -9.16
N GLY A 138 -0.82 20.49 -9.57
CA GLY A 138 -2.15 20.97 -9.18
C GLY A 138 -2.45 20.76 -7.68
N TRP A 139 -1.71 19.91 -7.01
CA TRP A 139 -1.76 19.64 -5.57
C TRP A 139 -0.64 20.36 -4.80
N GLN A 140 0.13 21.23 -5.45
CA GLN A 140 1.36 21.81 -4.90
C GLN A 140 2.39 20.75 -4.50
N ALA A 141 2.42 19.60 -5.21
CA ALA A 141 3.37 18.53 -5.02
C ALA A 141 4.42 18.48 -6.14
N ASP A 142 5.58 17.89 -5.82
CA ASP A 142 6.69 17.74 -6.75
C ASP A 142 6.57 16.42 -7.52
N PRO A 143 6.36 16.45 -8.85
CA PRO A 143 6.24 15.24 -9.65
C PRO A 143 7.51 14.37 -9.68
N ALA A 144 8.66 14.90 -9.26
CA ALA A 144 9.92 14.17 -9.19
C ALA A 144 10.21 13.58 -7.79
N ARG A 145 9.39 13.90 -6.77
CA ARG A 145 9.63 13.48 -5.37
C ARG A 145 8.58 12.49 -4.88
N PHE A 146 8.44 11.37 -5.60
CA PHE A 146 7.56 10.26 -5.23
C PHE A 146 8.34 9.16 -4.53
N VAL A 147 7.78 8.62 -3.42
CA VAL A 147 8.16 7.33 -2.86
C VAL A 147 7.00 6.37 -3.08
N LEU A 148 7.31 5.21 -3.68
CA LEU A 148 6.31 4.16 -3.88
C LEU A 148 6.23 3.32 -2.61
N MET A 149 5.01 3.01 -2.17
CA MET A 149 4.78 2.16 -1.00
C MET A 149 3.71 1.14 -1.31
N GLY A 150 3.90 -0.13 -0.91
CA GLY A 150 2.90 -1.15 -1.14
C GLY A 150 2.92 -2.20 -0.05
N HIS A 151 1.77 -2.87 0.18
CA HIS A 151 1.66 -3.97 1.15
C HIS A 151 1.26 -5.27 0.45
N SER A 152 1.87 -6.40 0.84
CA SER A 152 1.48 -7.73 0.36
C SER A 152 1.51 -7.84 -1.18
N ALA A 153 0.39 -8.09 -1.84
CA ALA A 153 0.27 -8.04 -3.30
C ALA A 153 0.70 -6.68 -3.88
N GLY A 154 0.30 -5.55 -3.24
CA GLY A 154 0.76 -4.22 -3.63
C GLY A 154 2.28 -4.04 -3.46
N ALA A 155 2.88 -4.66 -2.44
CA ALA A 155 4.34 -4.67 -2.28
C ALA A 155 5.04 -5.43 -3.41
N HIS A 156 4.45 -6.55 -3.87
CA HIS A 156 4.93 -7.26 -5.04
C HIS A 156 4.88 -6.37 -6.30
N LEU A 157 3.74 -5.69 -6.55
CA LEU A 157 3.59 -4.81 -7.71
C LEU A 157 4.62 -3.67 -7.68
N ILE A 158 4.83 -3.02 -6.53
CA ILE A 158 5.87 -1.98 -6.37
C ILE A 158 7.27 -2.56 -6.58
N ALA A 159 7.58 -3.73 -6.00
CA ALA A 159 8.89 -4.37 -6.19
C ALA A 159 9.14 -4.74 -7.65
N LEU A 160 8.08 -5.10 -8.40
CA LEU A 160 8.18 -5.39 -9.83
C LEU A 160 8.47 -4.13 -10.66
N LEU A 161 7.76 -3.02 -10.39
CA LEU A 161 8.06 -1.73 -11.04
C LEU A 161 9.46 -1.23 -10.70
N ASP A 162 9.92 -1.45 -9.47
CA ASP A 162 11.23 -1.04 -9.00
C ASP A 162 12.37 -1.87 -9.62
N ALA A 163 12.12 -3.14 -9.92
CA ALA A 163 13.07 -4.05 -10.57
C ALA A 163 13.05 -3.95 -12.10
N ALA A 164 11.93 -3.53 -12.69
CA ALA A 164 11.67 -3.42 -14.12
C ALA A 164 11.05 -2.04 -14.43
N PRO A 165 11.82 -0.93 -14.25
CA PRO A 165 11.29 0.43 -14.35
C PRO A 165 10.76 0.79 -15.75
N GLU A 166 11.12 0.02 -16.77
CA GLU A 166 10.57 0.15 -18.13
C GLU A 166 9.05 -0.05 -18.17
N ILE A 167 8.46 -0.86 -17.27
CA ILE A 167 6.99 -1.02 -17.16
C ILE A 167 6.35 0.34 -16.82
N ALA A 168 6.92 1.04 -15.86
CA ALA A 168 6.43 2.37 -15.47
C ALA A 168 6.71 3.42 -16.55
N ALA A 169 7.88 3.38 -17.17
CA ALA A 169 8.27 4.31 -18.23
C ALA A 169 7.36 4.18 -19.48
N GLN A 170 6.94 2.96 -19.84
CA GLN A 170 5.99 2.70 -20.94
C GLN A 170 4.62 3.35 -20.70
N GLN A 171 4.22 3.52 -19.45
CA GLN A 171 3.00 4.23 -19.07
C GLN A 171 3.22 5.76 -18.91
N GLY A 172 4.42 6.25 -19.14
CA GLY A 172 4.78 7.67 -19.03
C GLY A 172 5.14 8.12 -17.61
N ALA A 173 5.36 7.20 -16.69
CA ALA A 173 5.81 7.54 -15.34
C ALA A 173 7.26 8.03 -15.34
N ARG A 174 7.53 9.02 -14.48
CA ARG A 174 8.88 9.52 -14.20
C ARG A 174 9.55 8.65 -13.13
N PRO A 175 10.90 8.65 -13.05
CA PRO A 175 11.61 8.06 -11.93
C PRO A 175 11.11 8.58 -10.58
N TRP A 176 11.26 7.77 -9.55
CA TRP A 176 10.90 8.08 -8.15
C TRP A 176 12.13 7.99 -7.26
N ILE A 177 12.05 8.55 -6.04
CA ILE A 177 13.20 8.72 -5.14
C ILE A 177 13.44 7.54 -4.19
N GLY A 178 12.48 6.62 -4.07
CA GLY A 178 12.61 5.44 -3.21
C GLY A 178 11.36 4.57 -3.22
N SER A 179 11.50 3.33 -2.75
CA SER A 179 10.41 2.35 -2.64
C SER A 179 10.38 1.73 -1.25
N VAL A 180 9.17 1.50 -0.69
CA VAL A 180 8.95 0.79 0.57
C VAL A 180 8.00 -0.37 0.31
N VAL A 181 8.50 -1.60 0.43
CA VAL A 181 7.72 -2.81 0.20
C VAL A 181 7.45 -3.52 1.53
N LEU A 182 6.17 -3.64 1.88
CA LEU A 182 5.69 -4.09 3.16
C LEU A 182 5.23 -5.55 3.06
N ASP A 183 6.10 -6.46 3.47
CA ASP A 183 5.84 -7.89 3.66
C ASP A 183 5.33 -8.64 2.42
N SER A 184 6.06 -8.56 1.32
CA SER A 184 5.86 -9.46 0.18
C SER A 184 6.72 -10.71 0.29
N ALA A 185 6.16 -11.88 -0.05
CA ALA A 185 6.90 -13.12 -0.26
C ALA A 185 7.05 -13.47 -1.76
N ALA A 186 6.69 -12.57 -2.65
CA ALA A 186 6.70 -12.80 -4.10
C ALA A 186 7.83 -12.03 -4.83
N PHE A 187 9.03 -11.92 -4.20
CA PHE A 187 10.19 -11.35 -4.89
C PHE A 187 10.73 -12.28 -5.99
N ASN A 188 10.64 -13.60 -5.78
CA ASN A 188 10.93 -14.59 -6.81
C ASN A 188 9.75 -15.54 -6.95
N VAL A 189 8.83 -15.20 -7.85
CA VAL A 189 7.61 -15.97 -8.10
C VAL A 189 7.93 -17.38 -8.61
N GLU A 190 8.96 -17.56 -9.45
CA GLU A 190 9.37 -18.88 -9.94
C GLU A 190 9.76 -19.81 -8.76
N THR A 191 10.49 -19.29 -7.78
CA THR A 191 10.83 -20.07 -6.57
C THR A 191 9.59 -20.43 -5.75
N VAL A 192 8.66 -19.48 -5.60
CA VAL A 192 7.39 -19.72 -4.90
C VAL A 192 6.60 -20.83 -5.58
N MET A 193 6.39 -20.72 -6.91
CA MET A 193 5.56 -21.66 -7.66
C MET A 193 6.17 -23.07 -7.78
N ARG A 194 7.49 -23.19 -7.69
CA ARG A 194 8.17 -24.50 -7.69
C ARG A 194 8.18 -25.17 -6.32
N GLY A 195 7.90 -24.45 -5.24
CA GLY A 195 7.86 -24.96 -3.88
C GLY A 195 6.43 -25.12 -3.34
N PRO A 196 6.29 -25.57 -2.07
CA PRO A 196 5.00 -25.52 -1.38
C PRO A 196 4.52 -24.06 -1.25
N HIS A 197 3.30 -23.78 -1.69
CA HIS A 197 2.75 -22.43 -1.66
C HIS A 197 1.22 -22.43 -1.46
N LEU A 198 0.68 -21.25 -1.16
CA LEU A 198 -0.76 -21.06 -0.96
C LEU A 198 -1.48 -20.99 -2.32
N LYS A 199 -2.67 -21.54 -2.42
CA LYS A 199 -3.53 -21.54 -3.64
C LYS A 199 -3.78 -20.14 -4.23
N LEU A 200 -3.56 -19.08 -3.47
CA LEU A 200 -3.66 -17.72 -4.00
C LEU A 200 -2.61 -17.44 -5.07
N TYR A 201 -1.43 -18.07 -4.99
CA TYR A 201 -0.36 -17.93 -5.98
C TYR A 201 -0.71 -18.64 -7.30
N ASP A 202 -1.36 -19.83 -7.23
CA ASP A 202 -1.87 -20.53 -8.42
C ASP A 202 -2.83 -19.64 -9.20
N ARG A 203 -3.76 -18.99 -8.49
CA ARG A 203 -4.73 -18.08 -9.11
C ARG A 203 -4.09 -16.82 -9.70
N ALA A 204 -3.01 -16.35 -9.07
CA ALA A 204 -2.34 -15.12 -9.48
C ALA A 204 -1.39 -15.32 -10.67
N PHE A 205 -0.63 -16.41 -10.67
CA PHE A 205 0.49 -16.60 -11.59
C PHE A 205 0.31 -17.76 -12.55
N GLY A 206 -0.74 -18.59 -12.38
CA GLY A 206 -1.02 -19.72 -13.27
C GLY A 206 0.10 -20.76 -13.30
N GLU A 207 0.19 -21.51 -14.38
CA GLU A 207 1.11 -22.65 -14.51
C GLU A 207 2.33 -22.37 -15.39
N GLU A 208 2.37 -21.22 -16.09
CA GLU A 208 3.37 -20.92 -17.10
C GLU A 208 4.67 -20.34 -16.50
N PRO A 209 5.83 -21.03 -16.60
CA PRO A 209 7.10 -20.56 -16.06
C PRO A 209 7.58 -19.21 -16.63
N THR A 210 7.20 -18.90 -17.86
CA THR A 210 7.50 -17.58 -18.48
C THR A 210 6.78 -16.46 -17.77
N THR A 211 5.52 -16.66 -17.34
CA THR A 211 4.76 -15.73 -16.52
C THR A 211 5.40 -15.56 -15.14
N TRP A 212 5.82 -16.66 -14.50
CA TRP A 212 6.50 -16.60 -13.20
C TRP A 212 7.77 -15.75 -13.23
N ARG A 213 8.57 -15.93 -14.29
CA ARG A 213 9.81 -15.13 -14.49
C ARG A 213 9.51 -13.67 -14.74
N ALA A 214 8.55 -13.39 -15.61
CA ALA A 214 8.14 -12.03 -15.92
C ALA A 214 7.59 -11.28 -14.68
N ALA A 215 6.89 -11.99 -13.79
CA ALA A 215 6.33 -11.47 -12.55
C ALA A 215 7.29 -11.51 -11.34
N SER A 216 8.55 -11.96 -11.52
CA SER A 216 9.53 -12.07 -10.44
C SER A 216 10.40 -10.83 -10.33
N PRO A 217 10.23 -9.92 -9.34
CA PRO A 217 11.14 -8.79 -9.13
C PRO A 217 12.61 -9.20 -9.11
N THR A 218 12.96 -10.30 -8.41
CA THR A 218 14.33 -10.79 -8.35
C THR A 218 14.89 -11.17 -9.72
N LEU A 219 14.10 -11.78 -10.59
CA LEU A 219 14.57 -12.19 -11.91
C LEU A 219 14.64 -11.00 -12.89
N ARG A 220 13.72 -10.05 -12.75
CA ARG A 220 13.64 -8.85 -13.57
C ARG A 220 14.66 -7.76 -13.20
N LEU A 221 15.25 -7.83 -12.01
CA LEU A 221 16.23 -6.85 -11.57
C LEU A 221 17.55 -6.99 -12.36
N GLU A 222 17.82 -6.06 -13.26
CA GLU A 222 19.01 -6.08 -14.14
C GLU A 222 19.96 -4.89 -13.91
N GLN A 223 19.48 -3.82 -13.25
CA GLN A 223 20.26 -2.60 -13.02
C GLN A 223 19.97 -1.98 -11.65
N ALA A 224 20.83 -1.08 -11.22
CA ALA A 224 20.56 -0.22 -10.08
C ALA A 224 19.37 0.70 -10.40
N GLY A 225 18.67 1.13 -9.36
CA GLY A 225 17.53 2.05 -9.46
C GLY A 225 17.35 2.80 -8.15
N ALA A 226 16.16 3.27 -7.87
CA ALA A 226 15.85 3.94 -6.62
C ALA A 226 16.18 3.06 -5.40
N PRO A 227 16.60 3.64 -4.27
CA PRO A 227 16.73 2.90 -3.00
C PRO A 227 15.45 2.21 -2.61
N LEU A 228 15.53 1.01 -2.01
CA LEU A 228 14.37 0.24 -1.58
C LEU A 228 14.51 -0.23 -0.13
N LEU A 229 13.46 -0.06 0.66
CA LEU A 229 13.28 -0.69 1.97
C LEU A 229 12.32 -1.86 1.85
N ALA A 230 12.79 -3.08 2.16
CA ALA A 230 11.97 -4.28 2.26
C ALA A 230 11.71 -4.60 3.72
N VAL A 231 10.49 -4.33 4.19
CA VAL A 231 10.03 -4.74 5.52
C VAL A 231 9.48 -6.15 5.42
N CYS A 232 9.89 -7.05 6.30
CA CYS A 232 9.43 -8.44 6.30
C CYS A 232 9.08 -8.95 7.70
N SER A 233 8.05 -9.78 7.78
CA SER A 233 7.61 -10.45 9.01
C SER A 233 8.53 -11.61 9.37
N THR A 234 9.07 -11.60 10.60
CA THR A 234 9.79 -12.78 11.14
C THR A 234 8.85 -13.91 11.58
N ARG A 235 7.53 -13.65 11.57
CA ARG A 235 6.50 -14.65 11.86
C ARG A 235 6.08 -15.46 10.62
N ARG A 236 6.76 -15.24 9.50
CA ARG A 236 6.56 -15.92 8.23
C ARG A 236 7.89 -16.50 7.77
N ASP A 237 7.87 -17.74 7.32
CA ASP A 237 9.08 -18.45 6.90
C ASP A 237 9.56 -18.02 5.50
N ASP A 238 8.71 -17.39 4.72
CA ASP A 238 8.92 -17.04 3.31
C ASP A 238 9.36 -15.59 3.06
N ALA A 239 8.82 -14.62 3.79
CA ALA A 239 8.95 -13.20 3.46
C ALA A 239 10.39 -12.67 3.61
N CYS A 240 11.04 -12.87 4.75
CA CYS A 240 12.40 -12.38 4.98
C CYS A 240 13.47 -13.08 4.12
N PRO A 241 13.45 -14.41 3.90
CA PRO A 241 14.35 -15.05 2.94
C PRO A 241 14.21 -14.50 1.51
N GLN A 242 13.01 -14.25 1.02
CA GLN A 242 12.75 -13.66 -0.28
C GLN A 242 13.32 -12.23 -0.37
N ALA A 243 13.06 -11.38 0.63
CA ALA A 243 13.59 -10.03 0.70
C ALA A 243 15.13 -9.99 0.72
N ARG A 244 15.75 -10.86 1.52
CA ARG A 244 17.21 -10.96 1.60
C ARG A 244 17.85 -11.47 0.28
N SER A 245 17.21 -12.42 -0.40
CA SER A 245 17.66 -12.89 -1.71
C SER A 245 17.62 -11.77 -2.75
N PHE A 246 16.54 -11.00 -2.79
CA PHE A 246 16.42 -9.82 -3.64
C PHE A 246 17.51 -8.79 -3.32
N ALA A 247 17.70 -8.44 -2.04
CA ALA A 247 18.73 -7.50 -1.59
C ALA A 247 20.14 -7.96 -1.94
N ALA A 248 20.44 -9.26 -1.86
CA ALA A 248 21.74 -9.81 -2.23
C ALA A 248 22.02 -9.64 -3.74
N LYS A 249 21.02 -9.86 -4.60
CA LYS A 249 21.16 -9.58 -6.04
C LYS A 249 21.30 -8.08 -6.30
N ALA A 250 20.47 -7.26 -5.68
CA ALA A 250 20.49 -5.80 -5.82
C ALA A 250 21.86 -5.19 -5.49
N ARG A 251 22.48 -5.66 -4.40
CA ARG A 251 23.80 -5.20 -3.98
C ARG A 251 24.89 -5.47 -5.03
N LYS A 252 24.82 -6.62 -5.72
CA LYS A 252 25.76 -6.94 -6.82
C LYS A 252 25.62 -5.99 -8.01
N LEU A 253 24.47 -5.36 -8.16
CA LEU A 253 24.17 -4.38 -9.21
C LEU A 253 24.37 -2.93 -8.74
N GLY A 254 24.89 -2.71 -7.53
CA GLY A 254 25.09 -1.36 -6.96
C GLY A 254 23.78 -0.69 -6.48
N LYS A 255 22.66 -1.42 -6.39
CA LYS A 255 21.40 -0.89 -5.88
C LYS A 255 21.35 -0.96 -4.36
N ARG A 256 20.97 0.15 -3.71
CA ARG A 256 20.73 0.20 -2.26
C ARG A 256 19.41 -0.49 -1.94
N VAL A 257 19.46 -1.62 -1.23
CA VAL A 257 18.30 -2.30 -0.67
C VAL A 257 18.57 -2.58 0.80
N GLU A 258 17.69 -2.08 1.66
CA GLU A 258 17.66 -2.35 3.09
C GLU A 258 16.58 -3.39 3.39
N VAL A 259 16.88 -4.35 4.27
CA VAL A 259 15.90 -5.34 4.75
C VAL A 259 15.67 -5.07 6.23
N MET A 260 14.41 -4.85 6.59
CA MET A 260 13.97 -4.61 7.96
C MET A 260 13.12 -5.79 8.43
N ASP A 261 13.68 -6.59 9.29
CA ASP A 261 13.00 -7.69 9.95
C ASP A 261 12.15 -7.16 11.12
N VAL A 262 10.87 -7.53 11.16
CA VAL A 262 9.98 -7.10 12.25
C VAL A 262 9.20 -8.26 12.84
N ASP A 263 9.12 -8.33 14.17
CA ASP A 263 8.30 -9.31 14.88
C ASP A 263 6.83 -8.87 14.93
N MET A 264 6.22 -8.83 13.75
CA MET A 264 4.83 -8.46 13.53
C MET A 264 4.18 -9.42 12.55
N SER A 265 2.87 -9.65 12.70
CA SER A 265 2.12 -10.39 11.68
C SER A 265 2.02 -9.59 10.37
N HIS A 266 1.78 -10.30 9.27
CA HIS A 266 1.53 -9.73 7.94
C HIS A 266 0.58 -8.51 7.96
N ARG A 267 -0.55 -8.66 8.66
CA ARG A 267 -1.55 -7.58 8.82
C ARG A 267 -1.01 -6.43 9.65
N GLN A 268 -0.27 -6.72 10.74
CA GLN A 268 0.22 -5.69 11.66
C GLN A 268 1.24 -4.76 11.00
N ILE A 269 2.07 -5.26 10.08
CA ILE A 269 3.05 -4.45 9.33
C ILE A 269 2.34 -3.30 8.61
N ASN A 270 1.23 -3.57 7.94
CA ASN A 270 0.48 -2.49 7.27
C ASN A 270 -0.30 -1.62 8.27
N HIS A 271 -1.00 -2.25 9.24
CA HIS A 271 -1.91 -1.56 10.14
C HIS A 271 -1.21 -0.67 11.18
N LYS A 272 0.01 -1.04 11.61
CA LYS A 272 0.78 -0.26 12.59
C LYS A 272 1.63 0.85 11.97
N LEU A 273 1.88 0.80 10.68
CA LEU A 273 2.63 1.83 9.98
C LEU A 273 1.85 3.16 9.96
N GLY A 274 2.53 4.22 10.37
CA GLY A 274 1.93 5.55 10.55
C GLY A 274 1.38 5.81 11.95
N ARG A 275 1.32 4.80 12.83
CA ARG A 275 1.02 5.00 14.25
C ARG A 275 2.29 5.40 15.00
N ASP A 276 2.14 5.98 16.17
CA ASP A 276 3.26 6.32 17.05
C ASP A 276 3.86 5.04 17.67
N ASN A 277 4.95 4.58 17.09
CA ASN A 277 5.71 3.39 17.51
C ASN A 277 7.09 3.36 16.82
N GLY A 278 8.04 2.57 17.39
CA GLY A 278 9.41 2.43 16.89
C GLY A 278 9.48 1.96 15.42
N TYR A 279 8.59 1.05 15.00
CA TYR A 279 8.53 0.58 13.62
C TYR A 279 8.26 1.72 12.62
N THR A 280 7.34 2.63 12.93
CA THR A 280 7.08 3.82 12.10
C THR A 280 8.33 4.72 12.07
N THR A 281 8.99 4.92 13.20
CA THR A 281 10.24 5.71 13.29
C THR A 281 11.34 5.12 12.40
N ASP A 282 11.51 3.80 12.41
CA ASP A 282 12.52 3.13 11.58
C ASP A 282 12.23 3.29 10.08
N VAL A 283 10.96 3.17 9.67
CA VAL A 283 10.56 3.47 8.28
C VAL A 283 10.80 4.96 7.94
N GLU A 284 10.54 5.87 8.87
CA GLU A 284 10.82 7.30 8.68
C GLU A 284 12.32 7.60 8.51
N HIS A 285 13.21 6.85 9.15
CA HIS A 285 14.65 6.97 8.91
C HIS A 285 15.00 6.72 7.43
N PHE A 286 14.43 5.67 6.84
CA PHE A 286 14.58 5.43 5.41
C PHE A 286 13.95 6.56 4.57
N LEU A 287 12.73 7.00 4.88
CA LEU A 287 12.06 8.08 4.17
C LEU A 287 12.87 9.41 4.21
N ARG A 288 13.51 9.72 5.34
CA ARG A 288 14.45 10.86 5.45
C ARG A 288 15.69 10.64 4.58
N SER A 289 16.26 9.45 4.60
CA SER A 289 17.48 9.13 3.84
C SER A 289 17.32 9.25 2.33
N VAL A 290 16.08 9.12 1.82
CA VAL A 290 15.75 9.33 0.40
C VAL A 290 15.19 10.74 0.12
N GLY A 291 15.14 11.62 1.11
CA GLY A 291 14.74 13.00 0.96
C GLY A 291 13.20 13.22 0.89
N LEU A 292 12.39 12.23 1.28
CA LEU A 292 10.93 12.42 1.37
C LEU A 292 10.57 13.29 2.59
N LEU A 293 11.04 12.92 3.78
CA LEU A 293 10.83 13.68 5.01
C LEU A 293 12.03 14.59 5.28
N ARG A 294 11.77 15.69 5.99
CA ARG A 294 12.84 16.58 6.48
C ARG A 294 13.47 15.98 7.74
N HIS A 295 14.72 16.37 8.01
CA HIS A 295 15.43 16.03 9.23
C HIS A 295 14.85 16.74 10.44
#